data_21c932cd0fc21e2425d98e17a427f16c
#
_entry.id   21c932cd0fc21e2425d98e17a427f16c
#
_cell.length_a   1.000
_cell.length_b   1.000
_cell.length_c   1.000
_cell.angle_alpha   90.00
_cell.angle_beta   90.00
_cell.angle_gamma   90.00
#
_symmetry.space_group_name_H-M   'P 1'
#
loop_
_entity.id
_entity.type
_entity.pdbx_description
1 polymer ?
#
loop_
_entity_poly.entity_id
_entity_poly.type
_entity_poly.pdbx_seq_one_letter_code
_entity_poly.pdbx_strand_id
1 'polypeptide(L)'
;MRVRKWFVLVPFMALAVALLAATAGARTTASTTSLVFGTASDPVVLDGPLVSDGESLRPIDQIFEGLVSLKPGSTTLTPSLATKWKASNGGLAWTFTLRKGVLFQDNTKFTSAAVCANFNRWYNFPGPLQNSAVTYYWNTVFGGFAHPAAGNPGPDKSLYKSCKAKGAYAVTINLTRPSSSFIGALALSNFGIASPTALKKYKADAGTVDSNGVFHPTGTFGTQHPIGTGPYMLKSWSVGDKLVLTANPRYWGKKPKIKQIIFKPISDNAARLQALQTGEIQGYDLVDPADIGTVQGSGKQKILNRPAFNVGYVGINQDFKPFDNPLVRQALAYGLDRTSVVRGFYAGRGQVANQFLPPLVTGYATKGVPTYSYNPAKAKALLQQAGVKLPLAVDFWYPTSVSRPYMPDPKKNAEAFGASLENSGFKVTFHAAPWRPDYLGTVQSGKAELYMLGWTGDFGDPANFLNVHFGAVNPQFGFNNPSLFKLLQQADSETNLAKRAELYQKASIQVMTYLPMIPYVHSMPALAFQKNVLGYKPSPVSLEPFSLVYYGK
;
A
#
# COMPACT_ATOMS: atom_id res chain seq x y z
N MET A 1 -42.87 81.86 -4.28
CA MET A 1 -43.21 81.44 -2.89
C MET A 1 -42.20 80.38 -2.45
N ARG A 2 -41.46 80.67 -1.40
CA ARG A 2 -40.36 79.83 -0.86
C ARG A 2 -41.00 78.76 0.04
N VAL A 3 -40.58 77.45 -0.13
CA VAL A 3 -40.84 76.40 0.88
C VAL A 3 -39.50 75.81 1.28
N ARG A 4 -39.21 75.90 2.57
CA ARG A 4 -38.00 75.43 3.26
C ARG A 4 -37.97 73.90 3.31
N LYS A 5 -36.80 73.31 2.95
CA LYS A 5 -36.46 71.91 3.26
C LYS A 5 -35.88 71.84 4.68
N TRP A 6 -36.44 71.02 5.53
CA TRP A 6 -35.85 70.60 6.80
C TRP A 6 -35.17 69.26 6.62
N PHE A 7 -33.89 69.21 6.98
CA PHE A 7 -33.11 67.97 7.10
C PHE A 7 -33.43 67.32 8.44
N VAL A 8 -33.81 66.04 8.42
CA VAL A 8 -33.79 65.16 9.59
C VAL A 8 -32.67 64.15 9.36
N LEU A 9 -31.55 64.33 9.99
CA LEU A 9 -30.51 63.35 10.17
C LEU A 9 -30.84 62.57 11.42
N VAL A 10 -31.08 61.25 11.26
CA VAL A 10 -31.30 60.29 12.34
C VAL A 10 -30.18 59.27 12.28
N PRO A 11 -29.66 58.80 13.41
CA PRO A 11 -28.40 58.07 13.51
C PRO A 11 -28.58 56.62 13.16
N PHE A 12 -28.01 56.20 12.03
CA PHE A 12 -27.94 54.80 11.61
C PHE A 12 -26.52 54.24 11.75
N MET A 13 -25.76 54.68 12.76
CA MET A 13 -24.35 54.32 12.90
C MET A 13 -24.01 53.58 14.20
N ALA A 14 -24.97 53.07 14.94
CA ALA A 14 -24.72 52.37 16.20
C ALA A 14 -25.07 50.86 16.17
N LEU A 15 -25.66 50.35 15.08
CA LEU A 15 -26.10 48.92 15.03
C LEU A 15 -25.20 48.05 14.16
N ALA A 16 -24.26 48.59 13.39
CA ALA A 16 -23.34 47.85 12.52
C ALA A 16 -22.08 47.35 13.21
N VAL A 17 -21.73 47.82 14.40
CA VAL A 17 -20.49 47.43 15.13
C VAL A 17 -20.73 46.26 16.09
N ALA A 18 -21.99 45.95 16.46
CA ALA A 18 -22.32 44.84 17.36
C ALA A 18 -22.48 43.46 16.65
N LEU A 19 -22.56 43.43 15.31
CA LEU A 19 -22.68 42.16 14.55
C LEU A 19 -21.33 41.61 14.03
N LEU A 20 -20.23 42.33 14.17
CA LEU A 20 -18.89 41.88 13.78
C LEU A 20 -18.07 41.27 14.93
N ALA A 21 -18.59 41.28 16.16
CA ALA A 21 -17.92 40.67 17.32
C ALA A 21 -18.40 39.24 17.67
N ALA A 22 -19.35 38.68 16.93
CA ALA A 22 -19.92 37.34 17.22
C ALA A 22 -19.37 36.22 16.33
N THR A 23 -18.39 36.48 15.46
CA THR A 23 -17.63 35.44 14.74
C THR A 23 -16.24 35.21 15.31
N ALA A 24 -16.01 35.56 16.61
CA ALA A 24 -14.89 35.03 17.37
C ALA A 24 -15.04 33.52 17.46
N GLY A 25 -14.31 32.82 16.59
CA GLY A 25 -14.39 31.43 16.33
C GLY A 25 -14.67 30.58 17.56
N ALA A 26 -15.76 29.85 17.53
CA ALA A 26 -15.87 28.63 18.30
C ALA A 26 -14.70 27.72 17.87
N ARG A 27 -13.54 27.87 18.52
CA ARG A 27 -12.54 26.81 18.56
C ARG A 27 -13.29 25.62 19.13
N THR A 28 -13.77 24.76 18.27
CA THR A 28 -14.21 23.43 18.67
C THR A 28 -12.98 22.78 19.27
N THR A 29 -12.89 22.82 20.60
CA THR A 29 -11.93 21.98 21.33
C THR A 29 -12.18 20.57 20.84
N ALA A 30 -11.26 20.02 20.07
CA ALA A 30 -11.38 18.67 19.54
C ALA A 30 -11.73 17.76 20.72
N SER A 31 -12.89 17.11 20.66
CA SER A 31 -13.30 16.19 21.71
C SER A 31 -12.17 15.18 21.90
N THR A 32 -11.67 15.02 23.13
CA THR A 32 -10.61 14.04 23.48
C THR A 32 -11.00 12.59 23.16
N THR A 33 -12.20 12.39 22.64
CA THR A 33 -12.72 11.09 22.22
C THR A 33 -12.78 10.88 20.71
N SER A 34 -12.50 11.91 19.90
CA SER A 34 -12.51 11.84 18.44
C SER A 34 -11.13 12.15 17.87
N LEU A 35 -10.72 11.43 16.82
CA LEU A 35 -9.48 11.65 16.07
C LEU A 35 -9.83 11.94 14.61
N VAL A 36 -9.41 13.07 14.07
CA VAL A 36 -9.49 13.37 12.63
C VAL A 36 -8.15 13.09 11.99
N PHE A 37 -8.13 12.21 11.00
CA PHE A 37 -6.94 11.83 10.26
C PHE A 37 -7.09 12.24 8.79
N GLY A 38 -6.15 13.04 8.29
CA GLY A 38 -6.11 13.47 6.90
C GLY A 38 -5.65 12.34 5.99
N THR A 39 -6.43 12.03 4.96
CA THR A 39 -6.15 11.03 3.93
C THR A 39 -5.93 11.69 2.57
N ALA A 40 -5.24 11.02 1.65
CA ALA A 40 -5.02 11.58 0.32
C ALA A 40 -6.25 11.49 -0.59
N SER A 41 -7.15 10.52 -0.33
CA SER A 41 -8.39 10.33 -1.06
C SER A 41 -9.43 9.61 -0.19
N ASP A 42 -10.65 9.51 -0.70
CA ASP A 42 -11.63 8.55 -0.20
C ASP A 42 -11.22 7.11 -0.48
N PRO A 43 -11.72 6.13 0.29
CA PRO A 43 -11.72 4.73 -0.10
C PRO A 43 -12.49 4.50 -1.41
N VAL A 44 -12.10 3.47 -2.18
CA VAL A 44 -12.88 3.00 -3.33
C VAL A 44 -14.14 2.28 -2.86
N VAL A 45 -13.96 1.31 -1.97
CA VAL A 45 -15.04 0.53 -1.35
C VAL A 45 -14.52 -0.06 -0.04
N LEU A 46 -15.39 -0.31 0.94
CA LEU A 46 -15.04 -0.91 2.23
C LEU A 46 -15.25 -2.44 2.22
N ASP A 47 -14.67 -3.10 1.24
CA ASP A 47 -14.65 -4.57 1.10
C ASP A 47 -13.23 -5.00 0.70
N GLY A 48 -12.48 -5.56 1.64
CA GLY A 48 -11.04 -5.79 1.52
C GLY A 48 -10.61 -6.52 0.25
N PRO A 49 -11.22 -7.63 -0.15
CA PRO A 49 -10.80 -8.37 -1.34
C PRO A 49 -10.98 -7.61 -2.66
N LEU A 50 -11.73 -6.51 -2.67
CA LEU A 50 -12.06 -5.71 -3.87
C LEU A 50 -11.22 -4.43 -4.01
N VAL A 51 -10.18 -4.25 -3.21
CA VAL A 51 -9.32 -3.06 -3.23
C VAL A 51 -7.85 -3.42 -3.09
N SER A 52 -6.97 -2.51 -3.55
CA SER A 52 -5.51 -2.68 -3.44
C SER A 52 -4.77 -1.41 -3.02
N ASP A 53 -5.50 -0.33 -2.75
CA ASP A 53 -4.89 0.95 -2.37
C ASP A 53 -4.91 1.18 -0.86
N GLY A 54 -3.91 1.92 -0.36
CA GLY A 54 -3.72 2.13 1.08
C GLY A 54 -4.83 2.96 1.74
N GLU A 55 -5.49 3.86 1.00
CA GLU A 55 -6.54 4.71 1.57
C GLU A 55 -7.84 3.93 1.77
N SER A 56 -8.12 2.92 0.93
CA SER A 56 -9.20 1.96 1.16
C SER A 56 -8.87 0.98 2.30
N LEU A 57 -7.62 0.47 2.35
CA LEU A 57 -7.21 -0.51 3.35
C LEU A 57 -7.14 0.08 4.76
N ARG A 58 -6.85 1.37 4.91
CA ARG A 58 -6.77 2.05 6.21
C ARG A 58 -8.04 1.95 7.07
N PRO A 59 -9.25 2.32 6.60
CA PRO A 59 -10.48 2.10 7.33
C PRO A 59 -10.90 0.62 7.40
N ILE A 60 -10.62 -0.19 6.37
CA ILE A 60 -10.92 -1.62 6.32
C ILE A 60 -10.21 -2.35 7.48
N ASP A 61 -8.95 -2.04 7.76
CA ASP A 61 -8.16 -2.61 8.85
C ASP A 61 -8.75 -2.30 10.25
N GLN A 62 -9.60 -1.29 10.39
CA GLN A 62 -10.29 -0.97 11.63
C GLN A 62 -11.62 -1.72 11.79
N ILE A 63 -12.23 -2.15 10.66
CA ILE A 63 -13.57 -2.77 10.62
C ILE A 63 -13.45 -4.30 10.61
N PHE A 64 -12.47 -4.85 9.91
CA PHE A 64 -12.31 -6.28 9.71
C PHE A 64 -11.04 -6.80 10.38
N GLU A 65 -11.06 -8.09 10.72
CA GLU A 65 -9.90 -8.81 11.23
C GLU A 65 -9.68 -10.10 10.44
N GLY A 66 -8.41 -10.44 10.19
CA GLY A 66 -8.01 -11.69 9.57
C GLY A 66 -7.88 -12.83 10.59
N LEU A 67 -7.58 -14.03 10.10
CA LEU A 67 -7.24 -15.18 10.97
C LEU A 67 -5.99 -14.90 11.79
N VAL A 68 -5.00 -14.28 11.19
CA VAL A 68 -3.77 -13.81 11.79
C VAL A 68 -3.64 -12.31 11.59
N SER A 69 -2.80 -11.65 12.36
CA SER A 69 -2.49 -10.23 12.24
C SER A 69 -0.98 -10.02 12.39
N LEU A 70 -0.54 -8.77 12.26
CA LEU A 70 0.84 -8.38 12.54
C LEU A 70 0.93 -7.72 13.93
N LYS A 71 2.04 -7.94 14.60
CA LYS A 71 2.37 -7.18 15.81
C LYS A 71 2.48 -5.70 15.44
N PRO A 72 1.77 -4.79 16.13
CA PRO A 72 1.81 -3.36 15.82
C PRO A 72 3.24 -2.81 15.70
N GLY A 73 3.52 -2.15 14.57
CA GLY A 73 4.84 -1.62 14.23
C GLY A 73 5.85 -2.65 13.73
N SER A 74 5.43 -3.87 13.36
CA SER A 74 6.29 -4.98 12.96
C SER A 74 5.65 -5.79 11.84
N THR A 75 6.43 -6.65 11.19
CA THR A 75 5.96 -7.69 10.26
C THR A 75 5.78 -9.05 10.92
N THR A 76 5.97 -9.15 12.23
CA THR A 76 5.84 -10.41 13.00
C THR A 76 4.39 -10.82 13.10
N LEU A 77 4.08 -12.05 12.68
CA LEU A 77 2.74 -12.63 12.79
C LEU A 77 2.31 -12.83 14.25
N THR A 78 1.06 -12.50 14.52
CA THR A 78 0.43 -12.69 15.84
C THR A 78 -0.98 -13.30 15.70
N PRO A 79 -1.48 -13.98 16.73
CA PRO A 79 -2.87 -14.43 16.80
C PRO A 79 -3.87 -13.26 16.66
N SER A 80 -4.93 -13.48 15.85
CA SER A 80 -6.09 -12.61 15.74
C SER A 80 -7.37 -13.42 15.93
N LEU A 81 -8.20 -13.61 14.90
CA LEU A 81 -9.39 -14.47 14.99
C LEU A 81 -9.02 -15.96 15.16
N ALA A 82 -7.84 -16.37 14.71
CA ALA A 82 -7.26 -17.65 15.09
C ALA A 82 -6.30 -17.45 16.29
N THR A 83 -6.39 -18.35 17.28
CA THR A 83 -5.51 -18.37 18.46
C THR A 83 -4.24 -19.20 18.23
N LYS A 84 -4.32 -20.18 17.33
CA LYS A 84 -3.22 -21.08 16.92
C LYS A 84 -3.42 -21.52 15.49
N TRP A 85 -2.33 -21.87 14.81
CA TRP A 85 -2.34 -22.50 13.50
C TRP A 85 -1.19 -23.50 13.36
N LYS A 86 -1.38 -24.48 12.48
CA LYS A 86 -0.37 -25.50 12.21
C LYS A 86 -0.48 -25.96 10.76
N ALA A 87 0.65 -26.00 10.08
CA ALA A 87 0.79 -26.66 8.79
C ALA A 87 0.89 -28.17 8.98
N SER A 88 0.38 -28.93 8.03
CA SER A 88 0.47 -30.38 7.94
C SER A 88 0.51 -30.80 6.46
N ASN A 89 0.73 -32.10 6.22
CA ASN A 89 0.77 -32.64 4.86
C ASN A 89 1.80 -31.94 3.96
N GLY A 90 3.01 -31.71 4.48
CA GLY A 90 4.05 -31.00 3.73
C GLY A 90 3.70 -29.54 3.37
N GLY A 91 2.85 -28.87 4.16
CA GLY A 91 2.41 -27.50 3.88
C GLY A 91 1.13 -27.40 3.03
N LEU A 92 0.53 -28.51 2.62
CA LEU A 92 -0.70 -28.54 1.82
C LEU A 92 -1.98 -28.30 2.63
N ALA A 93 -1.93 -28.40 3.96
CA ALA A 93 -3.08 -28.19 4.83
C ALA A 93 -2.70 -27.32 6.02
N TRP A 94 -3.48 -26.27 6.26
CA TRP A 94 -3.30 -25.34 7.37
C TRP A 94 -4.52 -25.37 8.27
N THR A 95 -4.36 -25.85 9.51
CA THR A 95 -5.45 -25.93 10.49
C THR A 95 -5.34 -24.78 11.48
N PHE A 96 -6.44 -24.04 11.63
CA PHE A 96 -6.58 -22.90 12.54
C PHE A 96 -7.54 -23.25 13.68
N THR A 97 -7.13 -22.97 14.92
CA THR A 97 -8.01 -22.96 16.08
C THR A 97 -8.57 -21.57 16.26
N LEU A 98 -9.89 -21.42 16.19
CA LEU A 98 -10.54 -20.12 16.20
C LEU A 98 -10.85 -19.62 17.62
N ARG A 99 -10.87 -18.31 17.79
CA ARG A 99 -11.28 -17.64 19.02
C ARG A 99 -12.76 -17.85 19.27
N LYS A 100 -13.11 -18.22 20.50
CA LYS A 100 -14.50 -18.39 20.94
C LYS A 100 -15.10 -17.05 21.39
N GLY A 101 -16.42 -16.93 21.30
CA GLY A 101 -17.18 -15.77 21.81
C GLY A 101 -17.08 -14.49 20.98
N VAL A 102 -16.42 -14.51 19.82
CA VAL A 102 -16.36 -13.38 18.91
C VAL A 102 -17.70 -13.22 18.18
N LEU A 103 -18.21 -12.00 18.13
CA LEU A 103 -19.39 -11.61 17.36
C LEU A 103 -18.99 -10.67 16.22
N PHE A 104 -19.65 -10.82 15.09
CA PHE A 104 -19.67 -9.78 14.08
C PHE A 104 -20.48 -8.56 14.58
N GLN A 105 -20.28 -7.43 13.94
CA GLN A 105 -20.96 -6.17 14.29
C GLN A 105 -22.47 -6.22 14.11
N ASP A 106 -23.00 -7.18 13.34
CA ASP A 106 -24.43 -7.50 13.19
C ASP A 106 -24.97 -8.51 14.24
N ASN A 107 -24.16 -8.85 15.23
CA ASN A 107 -24.44 -9.83 16.30
C ASN A 107 -24.45 -11.30 15.89
N THR A 108 -24.14 -11.63 14.66
CA THR A 108 -23.96 -13.02 14.25
C THR A 108 -22.64 -13.57 14.81
N LYS A 109 -22.57 -14.88 15.06
CA LYS A 109 -21.40 -15.53 15.67
C LYS A 109 -20.30 -15.75 14.63
N PHE A 110 -19.06 -15.41 14.98
CA PHE A 110 -17.88 -15.83 14.22
C PHE A 110 -17.61 -17.31 14.47
N THR A 111 -17.58 -18.10 13.40
CA THR A 111 -17.35 -19.55 13.43
C THR A 111 -16.52 -20.00 12.22
N SER A 112 -16.10 -21.26 12.22
CA SER A 112 -15.41 -21.90 11.10
C SER A 112 -16.21 -21.85 9.80
N ALA A 113 -17.54 -21.91 9.88
CA ALA A 113 -18.42 -21.76 8.72
C ALA A 113 -18.31 -20.36 8.10
N ALA A 114 -18.20 -19.31 8.93
CA ALA A 114 -18.00 -17.95 8.44
C ALA A 114 -16.64 -17.79 7.72
N VAL A 115 -15.58 -18.41 8.23
CA VAL A 115 -14.27 -18.42 7.55
C VAL A 115 -14.39 -19.07 6.18
N CYS A 116 -14.96 -20.30 6.11
CA CYS A 116 -15.12 -20.99 4.84
C CYS A 116 -16.04 -20.24 3.86
N ALA A 117 -17.07 -19.55 4.35
CA ALA A 117 -17.94 -18.74 3.50
C ALA A 117 -17.17 -17.61 2.81
N ASN A 118 -16.23 -16.93 3.52
CA ASN A 118 -15.39 -15.89 2.94
C ASN A 118 -14.42 -16.45 1.89
N PHE A 119 -13.67 -17.51 2.21
CA PHE A 119 -12.76 -18.15 1.23
C PHE A 119 -13.50 -18.65 0.00
N ASN A 120 -14.66 -19.27 0.19
CA ASN A 120 -15.49 -19.74 -0.92
C ASN A 120 -16.04 -18.58 -1.76
N ARG A 121 -16.43 -17.45 -1.12
CA ARG A 121 -16.82 -16.24 -1.85
C ARG A 121 -15.69 -15.76 -2.75
N TRP A 122 -14.49 -15.60 -2.22
CA TRP A 122 -13.34 -15.10 -2.97
C TRP A 122 -12.96 -16.02 -4.14
N TYR A 123 -13.00 -17.32 -3.91
CA TYR A 123 -12.70 -18.31 -4.95
C TYR A 123 -13.79 -18.38 -6.05
N ASN A 124 -15.03 -18.04 -5.72
CA ASN A 124 -16.18 -18.06 -6.63
C ASN A 124 -16.64 -16.64 -7.04
N PHE A 125 -15.79 -15.65 -7.01
CA PHE A 125 -16.18 -14.33 -7.47
C PHE A 125 -16.77 -14.36 -8.87
N PRO A 126 -17.87 -13.61 -9.15
CA PRO A 126 -18.45 -13.50 -10.48
C PRO A 126 -17.46 -12.87 -11.47
N GLY A 127 -17.62 -13.15 -12.76
CA GLY A 127 -16.69 -12.74 -13.81
C GLY A 127 -16.18 -11.29 -13.75
N PRO A 128 -17.03 -10.28 -13.57
CA PRO A 128 -16.58 -8.89 -13.45
C PRO A 128 -15.60 -8.66 -12.30
N LEU A 129 -15.77 -9.34 -11.16
CA LEU A 129 -14.89 -9.20 -10.00
C LEU A 129 -13.58 -10.01 -10.12
N GLN A 130 -13.42 -10.84 -11.14
CA GLN A 130 -12.17 -11.56 -11.39
C GLN A 130 -11.10 -10.72 -12.07
N ASN A 131 -11.41 -9.47 -12.42
CA ASN A 131 -10.45 -8.50 -12.95
C ASN A 131 -9.30 -8.31 -11.95
N SER A 132 -8.05 -8.43 -12.42
CA SER A 132 -6.85 -8.32 -11.58
C SER A 132 -6.67 -6.94 -10.94
N ALA A 133 -7.25 -5.88 -11.49
CA ALA A 133 -7.24 -4.55 -10.88
C ALA A 133 -8.20 -4.46 -9.67
N VAL A 134 -9.29 -5.23 -9.69
CA VAL A 134 -10.28 -5.31 -8.60
C VAL A 134 -9.82 -6.26 -7.50
N THR A 135 -9.54 -7.52 -7.86
CA THR A 135 -9.17 -8.59 -6.90
C THR A 135 -7.67 -8.86 -6.92
N TYR A 136 -6.87 -7.78 -6.92
CA TYR A 136 -5.41 -7.83 -7.03
C TYR A 136 -4.77 -8.84 -6.06
N TYR A 137 -5.14 -8.78 -4.77
CA TYR A 137 -4.53 -9.64 -3.76
C TYR A 137 -4.98 -11.09 -3.83
N TRP A 138 -6.23 -11.37 -4.26
CA TRP A 138 -6.62 -12.74 -4.54
C TRP A 138 -5.81 -13.31 -5.70
N ASN A 139 -5.70 -12.57 -6.80
CA ASN A 139 -4.91 -12.99 -7.96
C ASN A 139 -3.44 -13.19 -7.60
N THR A 140 -2.85 -12.29 -6.82
CA THR A 140 -1.43 -12.34 -6.44
C THR A 140 -1.11 -13.50 -5.49
N VAL A 141 -1.99 -13.76 -4.49
CA VAL A 141 -1.74 -14.76 -3.45
C VAL A 141 -2.25 -16.13 -3.84
N PHE A 142 -3.47 -16.21 -4.37
CA PHE A 142 -4.14 -17.46 -4.65
C PHE A 142 -4.19 -17.82 -6.13
N GLY A 143 -4.16 -16.87 -7.04
CA GLY A 143 -4.19 -17.10 -8.47
C GLY A 143 -5.62 -17.34 -9.00
N GLY A 144 -5.96 -18.57 -9.39
CA GLY A 144 -7.17 -18.87 -10.13
C GLY A 144 -8.49 -18.85 -9.36
N PHE A 145 -9.59 -18.91 -10.12
CA PHE A 145 -10.97 -18.94 -9.65
C PHE A 145 -11.63 -20.27 -9.94
N ALA A 146 -12.69 -20.63 -9.18
CA ALA A 146 -13.46 -21.87 -9.39
C ALA A 146 -14.13 -21.92 -10.77
N HIS A 147 -14.67 -20.77 -11.20
CA HIS A 147 -15.39 -20.59 -12.47
C HIS A 147 -14.78 -19.38 -13.19
N PRO A 148 -13.65 -19.56 -13.91
CA PRO A 148 -12.93 -18.46 -14.50
C PRO A 148 -13.74 -17.83 -15.64
N ALA A 149 -13.81 -16.50 -15.66
CA ALA A 149 -14.23 -15.77 -16.85
C ALA A 149 -13.18 -15.91 -17.96
N ALA A 150 -13.57 -15.64 -19.19
CA ALA A 150 -12.66 -15.75 -20.34
C ALA A 150 -11.36 -14.97 -20.12
N GLY A 151 -10.23 -15.64 -20.30
CA GLY A 151 -8.88 -15.08 -20.11
C GLY A 151 -8.36 -15.09 -18.67
N ASN A 152 -9.17 -15.43 -17.68
CA ASN A 152 -8.73 -15.54 -16.29
C ASN A 152 -8.22 -16.94 -15.92
N PRO A 153 -7.28 -17.06 -14.97
CA PRO A 153 -6.76 -18.35 -14.54
C PRO A 153 -7.81 -19.17 -13.78
N GLY A 154 -7.84 -20.47 -14.08
CA GLY A 154 -8.78 -21.42 -13.50
C GLY A 154 -8.26 -22.14 -12.24
N PRO A 155 -8.97 -23.18 -11.80
CA PRO A 155 -8.64 -23.95 -10.59
C PRO A 155 -7.25 -24.58 -10.62
N ASP A 156 -6.73 -24.92 -11.80
CA ASP A 156 -5.40 -25.49 -12.03
C ASP A 156 -4.27 -24.54 -11.63
N LYS A 157 -4.50 -23.25 -11.69
CA LYS A 157 -3.55 -22.19 -11.27
C LYS A 157 -3.74 -21.76 -9.82
N SER A 158 -4.91 -22.05 -9.21
CA SER A 158 -5.20 -21.60 -7.86
C SER A 158 -4.32 -22.28 -6.81
N LEU A 159 -3.77 -21.50 -5.88
CA LEU A 159 -3.17 -22.01 -4.65
C LEU A 159 -4.25 -22.53 -3.69
N TYR A 160 -5.43 -21.90 -3.65
CA TYR A 160 -6.56 -22.35 -2.83
C TYR A 160 -7.21 -23.60 -3.43
N LYS A 161 -7.37 -24.65 -2.61
CA LYS A 161 -8.07 -25.88 -2.99
C LYS A 161 -9.44 -26.01 -2.34
N SER A 162 -9.50 -25.83 -1.01
CA SER A 162 -10.77 -25.95 -0.28
C SER A 162 -10.64 -25.43 1.15
N CYS A 163 -11.78 -25.09 1.77
CA CYS A 163 -11.91 -24.81 3.19
C CYS A 163 -12.84 -25.87 3.83
N LYS A 164 -12.42 -26.44 4.97
CA LYS A 164 -13.18 -27.45 5.71
C LYS A 164 -13.36 -27.01 7.16
N ALA A 165 -14.61 -26.76 7.55
CA ALA A 165 -14.97 -26.51 8.94
C ALA A 165 -14.90 -27.83 9.76
N LYS A 166 -14.33 -27.77 10.97
CA LYS A 166 -14.28 -28.88 11.93
C LYS A 166 -14.92 -28.41 13.23
N GLY A 167 -16.22 -28.66 13.41
CA GLY A 167 -17.03 -28.05 14.46
C GLY A 167 -17.04 -26.52 14.32
N ALA A 168 -17.44 -25.80 15.35
CA ALA A 168 -17.62 -24.35 15.30
C ALA A 168 -16.31 -23.54 15.35
N TYR A 169 -15.22 -24.11 15.88
CA TYR A 169 -14.02 -23.34 16.23
C TYR A 169 -12.71 -23.97 15.74
N ALA A 170 -12.77 -24.79 14.71
CA ALA A 170 -11.59 -25.22 13.98
C ALA A 170 -11.87 -25.22 12.47
N VAL A 171 -10.90 -24.82 11.69
CA VAL A 171 -11.01 -24.76 10.22
C VAL A 171 -9.70 -25.21 9.58
N THR A 172 -9.78 -25.98 8.49
CA THR A 172 -8.62 -26.36 7.70
C THR A 172 -8.74 -25.76 6.30
N ILE A 173 -7.75 -24.98 5.91
CA ILE A 173 -7.58 -24.49 4.55
C ILE A 173 -6.59 -25.40 3.85
N ASN A 174 -7.00 -25.98 2.72
CA ASN A 174 -6.17 -26.85 1.91
C ASN A 174 -5.66 -26.08 0.70
N LEU A 175 -4.41 -26.30 0.36
CA LEU A 175 -3.71 -25.70 -0.76
C LEU A 175 -3.49 -26.76 -1.86
N THR A 176 -3.28 -26.32 -3.09
CA THR A 176 -2.94 -27.18 -4.24
C THR A 176 -1.44 -27.49 -4.28
N ARG A 177 -0.62 -26.63 -3.70
CA ARG A 177 0.83 -26.76 -3.56
C ARG A 177 1.30 -26.14 -2.24
N PRO A 178 2.44 -26.52 -1.69
CA PRO A 178 3.01 -25.84 -0.54
C PRO A 178 3.33 -24.37 -0.88
N SER A 179 3.08 -23.47 0.08
CA SER A 179 3.51 -22.07 0.01
C SER A 179 3.81 -21.58 1.41
N SER A 180 5.05 -21.18 1.65
CA SER A 180 5.50 -20.64 2.93
C SER A 180 5.04 -19.20 3.15
N SER A 181 4.74 -18.47 2.08
CA SER A 181 4.19 -17.11 2.12
C SER A 181 2.70 -17.07 2.47
N PHE A 182 1.98 -18.19 2.34
CA PHE A 182 0.52 -18.26 2.58
C PHE A 182 0.10 -17.68 3.92
N ILE A 183 0.76 -18.09 5.01
CA ILE A 183 0.36 -17.64 6.35
C ILE A 183 0.59 -16.13 6.56
N GLY A 184 1.66 -15.60 5.98
CA GLY A 184 1.96 -14.17 5.99
C GLY A 184 0.93 -13.36 5.22
N ALA A 185 0.51 -13.86 4.06
CA ALA A 185 -0.49 -13.22 3.23
C ALA A 185 -1.86 -13.13 3.91
N LEU A 186 -2.21 -14.07 4.80
CA LEU A 186 -3.46 -14.00 5.56
C LEU A 186 -3.52 -12.88 6.61
N ALA A 187 -2.41 -12.17 6.85
CA ALA A 187 -2.41 -10.97 7.67
C ALA A 187 -2.84 -9.71 6.92
N LEU A 188 -2.99 -9.78 5.60
CA LEU A 188 -3.51 -8.67 4.80
C LEU A 188 -4.96 -8.36 5.16
N SER A 189 -5.30 -7.09 5.30
CA SER A 189 -6.68 -6.62 5.55
C SER A 189 -7.66 -7.03 4.44
N ASN A 190 -7.12 -7.36 3.24
CA ASN A 190 -7.88 -7.92 2.12
C ASN A 190 -8.54 -9.26 2.44
N PHE A 191 -7.94 -10.04 3.35
CA PHE A 191 -8.46 -11.33 3.80
C PHE A 191 -9.12 -11.25 5.18
N GLY A 192 -9.57 -10.05 5.57
CA GLY A 192 -10.43 -9.84 6.72
C GLY A 192 -11.76 -10.58 6.58
N ILE A 193 -12.19 -11.23 7.66
CA ILE A 193 -13.42 -12.04 7.64
C ILE A 193 -14.64 -11.17 7.84
N ALA A 194 -15.51 -11.15 6.84
CA ALA A 194 -16.79 -10.44 6.85
C ALA A 194 -17.94 -11.34 7.31
N SER A 195 -19.01 -10.75 7.87
CA SER A 195 -20.23 -11.48 8.20
C SER A 195 -20.89 -12.07 6.94
N PRO A 196 -21.02 -13.40 6.83
CA PRO A 196 -21.71 -14.01 5.68
C PRO A 196 -23.16 -13.57 5.54
N THR A 197 -23.82 -13.31 6.65
CA THR A 197 -25.19 -12.77 6.69
C THR A 197 -25.26 -11.39 6.04
N ALA A 198 -24.32 -10.51 6.40
CA ALA A 198 -24.26 -9.16 5.83
C ALA A 198 -23.86 -9.17 4.35
N LEU A 199 -22.86 -9.99 3.96
CA LEU A 199 -22.44 -10.16 2.57
C LEU A 199 -23.63 -10.49 1.67
N LYS A 200 -24.46 -11.48 2.08
CA LYS A 200 -25.65 -11.87 1.35
C LYS A 200 -26.74 -10.81 1.38
N LYS A 201 -27.07 -10.29 2.57
CA LYS A 201 -28.15 -9.32 2.78
C LYS A 201 -27.94 -8.04 1.98
N TYR A 202 -26.71 -7.54 1.98
CA TYR A 202 -26.35 -6.27 1.37
C TYR A 202 -25.67 -6.42 0.00
N LYS A 203 -25.79 -7.61 -0.61
CA LYS A 203 -25.39 -7.93 -1.99
C LYS A 203 -23.96 -7.48 -2.30
N ALA A 204 -22.98 -7.96 -1.53
CA ALA A 204 -21.58 -7.53 -1.59
C ALA A 204 -20.95 -7.64 -2.98
N ASP A 205 -21.33 -8.65 -3.78
CA ASP A 205 -20.75 -8.91 -5.10
C ASP A 205 -21.54 -8.29 -6.26
N ALA A 206 -22.61 -7.54 -5.96
CA ALA A 206 -23.41 -6.90 -6.99
C ALA A 206 -22.79 -5.56 -7.41
N GLY A 207 -22.51 -5.42 -8.71
CA GLY A 207 -21.94 -4.21 -9.29
C GLY A 207 -21.36 -4.44 -10.66
N THR A 208 -20.72 -3.41 -11.20
CA THR A 208 -20.02 -3.42 -12.47
C THR A 208 -18.56 -3.02 -12.29
N VAL A 209 -17.72 -3.35 -13.24
CA VAL A 209 -16.33 -2.89 -13.30
C VAL A 209 -16.17 -2.08 -14.57
N ASP A 210 -15.64 -0.86 -14.44
CA ASP A 210 -15.43 0.02 -15.58
C ASP A 210 -14.17 -0.35 -16.39
N SER A 211 -13.92 0.38 -17.47
CA SER A 211 -12.75 0.16 -18.32
C SER A 211 -11.40 0.41 -17.63
N ASN A 212 -11.40 1.13 -16.51
CA ASN A 212 -10.21 1.40 -15.69
C ASN A 212 -10.00 0.33 -14.61
N GLY A 213 -10.87 -0.70 -14.55
CA GLY A 213 -10.81 -1.74 -13.54
C GLY A 213 -11.31 -1.29 -12.16
N VAL A 214 -12.16 -0.26 -12.08
CA VAL A 214 -12.76 0.20 -10.82
C VAL A 214 -14.11 -0.47 -10.63
N PHE A 215 -14.32 -1.04 -9.45
CA PHE A 215 -15.59 -1.65 -9.07
C PHE A 215 -16.60 -0.58 -8.61
N HIS A 216 -17.77 -0.58 -9.25
CA HIS A 216 -18.92 0.26 -8.90
C HIS A 216 -20.03 -0.61 -8.30
N PRO A 217 -20.15 -0.68 -6.97
CA PRO A 217 -21.13 -1.53 -6.32
C PRO A 217 -22.55 -1.02 -6.55
N THR A 218 -23.49 -1.93 -6.85
CA THR A 218 -24.93 -1.71 -6.80
C THR A 218 -25.54 -2.26 -5.51
N GLY A 219 -24.80 -3.14 -4.81
CA GLY A 219 -25.11 -3.52 -3.44
C GLY A 219 -24.60 -2.49 -2.43
N THR A 220 -25.01 -2.63 -1.17
CA THR A 220 -24.68 -1.65 -0.12
C THR A 220 -23.68 -2.15 0.92
N PHE A 221 -23.12 -3.38 0.75
CA PHE A 221 -22.19 -3.92 1.72
C PHE A 221 -20.96 -3.02 1.87
N GLY A 222 -20.25 -2.77 0.80
CA GLY A 222 -18.97 -2.05 0.82
C GLY A 222 -19.11 -0.51 0.93
N THR A 223 -20.32 0.03 0.96
CA THR A 223 -20.56 1.49 1.02
C THR A 223 -21.29 1.93 2.28
N GLN A 224 -22.17 1.09 2.83
CA GLN A 224 -23.03 1.44 3.97
C GLN A 224 -23.00 0.40 5.11
N HIS A 225 -22.70 -0.86 4.80
CA HIS A 225 -22.84 -1.98 5.74
C HIS A 225 -21.63 -2.91 5.75
N PRO A 226 -20.39 -2.40 5.86
CA PRO A 226 -19.19 -3.23 5.98
C PRO A 226 -19.15 -3.84 7.38
N ILE A 227 -19.58 -5.09 7.51
CA ILE A 227 -19.76 -5.77 8.79
C ILE A 227 -18.62 -6.77 9.03
N GLY A 228 -17.69 -6.40 9.90
CA GLY A 228 -16.57 -7.23 10.36
C GLY A 228 -16.66 -7.56 11.86
N THR A 229 -15.52 -7.91 12.43
CA THR A 229 -15.35 -8.19 13.88
C THR A 229 -14.51 -7.13 14.59
N GLY A 230 -13.99 -6.16 13.86
CA GLY A 230 -12.97 -5.22 14.29
C GLY A 230 -13.39 -4.24 15.37
N PRO A 231 -12.40 -3.47 15.88
CA PRO A 231 -12.58 -2.53 16.98
C PRO A 231 -13.44 -1.32 16.66
N TYR A 232 -13.67 -1.03 15.37
CA TYR A 232 -14.52 0.06 14.91
C TYR A 232 -15.54 -0.42 13.88
N MET A 233 -16.64 0.32 13.78
CA MET A 233 -17.75 0.10 12.86
C MET A 233 -17.97 1.35 12.02
N LEU A 234 -18.41 1.21 10.77
CA LEU A 234 -18.84 2.34 9.96
C LEU A 234 -20.04 3.03 10.61
N LYS A 235 -19.94 4.34 10.82
CA LYS A 235 -21.05 5.20 11.25
C LYS A 235 -21.69 5.92 10.06
N SER A 236 -20.86 6.53 9.21
CA SER A 236 -21.30 7.22 8.00
C SER A 236 -20.13 7.41 7.04
N TRP A 237 -20.43 7.54 5.76
CA TRP A 237 -19.46 7.89 4.73
C TRP A 237 -20.13 8.84 3.73
N SER A 238 -19.60 10.06 3.66
CA SER A 238 -19.96 11.09 2.67
C SER A 238 -18.75 11.28 1.77
N VAL A 239 -18.81 10.74 0.56
CA VAL A 239 -17.71 10.81 -0.41
C VAL A 239 -17.33 12.27 -0.69
N GLY A 240 -16.04 12.59 -0.67
CA GLY A 240 -15.52 13.95 -0.82
C GLY A 240 -15.48 14.79 0.47
N ASP A 241 -16.19 14.37 1.53
CA ASP A 241 -16.22 15.08 2.82
C ASP A 241 -15.52 14.30 3.93
N LYS A 242 -16.05 13.15 4.34
CA LYS A 242 -15.50 12.35 5.44
C LYS A 242 -16.08 10.95 5.54
N LEU A 243 -15.27 10.04 6.06
CA LEU A 243 -15.68 8.73 6.54
C LEU A 243 -15.55 8.69 8.07
N VAL A 244 -16.62 8.31 8.77
CA VAL A 244 -16.68 8.28 10.23
C VAL A 244 -16.81 6.84 10.70
N LEU A 245 -15.87 6.40 11.53
CA LEU A 245 -15.94 5.15 12.27
C LEU A 245 -16.28 5.43 13.74
N THR A 246 -17.05 4.54 14.35
CA THR A 246 -17.32 4.55 15.79
C THR A 246 -16.80 3.29 16.46
N ALA A 247 -16.34 3.40 17.70
CA ALA A 247 -15.83 2.26 18.45
C ALA A 247 -16.92 1.18 18.61
N ASN A 248 -16.55 -0.08 18.34
CA ASN A 248 -17.41 -1.24 18.51
C ASN A 248 -17.62 -1.52 20.01
N PRO A 249 -18.84 -1.34 20.55
CA PRO A 249 -19.08 -1.55 21.98
C PRO A 249 -18.94 -3.03 22.41
N ARG A 250 -19.06 -3.95 21.44
CA ARG A 250 -18.95 -5.41 21.64
C ARG A 250 -17.64 -6.00 21.13
N TYR A 251 -16.64 -5.17 20.89
CA TYR A 251 -15.33 -5.67 20.46
C TYR A 251 -14.77 -6.66 21.49
N TRP A 252 -14.36 -7.80 21.01
CA TRP A 252 -13.85 -8.91 21.84
C TRP A 252 -12.48 -8.61 22.48
N GLY A 253 -11.69 -7.71 21.89
CA GLY A 253 -10.38 -7.30 22.37
C GLY A 253 -10.44 -6.08 23.28
N LYS A 254 -9.28 -5.42 23.45
CA LYS A 254 -9.21 -4.18 24.24
C LYS A 254 -9.97 -3.06 23.53
N LYS A 255 -10.96 -2.50 24.21
CA LYS A 255 -11.79 -1.42 23.65
C LYS A 255 -10.98 -0.16 23.38
N PRO A 256 -11.18 0.50 22.23
CA PRO A 256 -10.49 1.74 21.89
C PRO A 256 -10.77 2.87 22.88
N LYS A 257 -9.75 3.69 23.16
CA LYS A 257 -9.90 4.95 23.93
C LYS A 257 -10.52 6.05 23.07
N ILE A 258 -10.12 6.15 21.80
CA ILE A 258 -10.75 7.02 20.80
C ILE A 258 -12.11 6.42 20.43
N LYS A 259 -13.19 7.20 20.58
CA LYS A 259 -14.55 6.72 20.33
C LYS A 259 -15.00 6.90 18.87
N GLN A 260 -14.40 7.87 18.18
CA GLN A 260 -14.63 8.10 16.76
C GLN A 260 -13.31 8.34 16.03
N ILE A 261 -13.17 7.75 14.85
CA ILE A 261 -12.14 8.10 13.88
C ILE A 261 -12.85 8.75 12.70
N ILE A 262 -12.34 9.88 12.26
CA ILE A 262 -12.82 10.60 11.10
C ILE A 262 -11.68 10.63 10.09
N PHE A 263 -11.83 9.94 8.99
CA PHE A 263 -10.93 10.04 7.84
C PHE A 263 -11.43 11.17 6.95
N LYS A 264 -10.59 12.20 6.76
CA LYS A 264 -10.92 13.38 5.98
C LYS A 264 -10.05 13.42 4.73
N PRO A 265 -10.62 13.26 3.51
CA PRO A 265 -9.85 13.34 2.28
C PRO A 265 -9.40 14.77 2.02
N ILE A 266 -8.09 14.97 1.89
CA ILE A 266 -7.43 16.22 1.53
C ILE A 266 -6.32 15.82 0.55
N SER A 267 -6.54 15.95 -0.74
CA SER A 267 -5.65 15.42 -1.77
C SER A 267 -4.29 16.13 -1.83
N ASP A 268 -4.28 17.44 -1.61
CA ASP A 268 -3.07 18.25 -1.62
C ASP A 268 -2.27 18.12 -0.32
N ASN A 269 -0.96 17.90 -0.44
CA ASN A 269 -0.08 17.66 0.71
C ASN A 269 0.15 18.93 1.54
N ALA A 270 0.26 20.10 0.91
CA ALA A 270 0.41 21.36 1.61
C ALA A 270 -0.88 21.72 2.38
N ALA A 271 -2.05 21.44 1.81
CA ALA A 271 -3.33 21.60 2.51
C ALA A 271 -3.44 20.65 3.72
N ARG A 272 -2.94 19.39 3.64
CA ARG A 272 -2.86 18.50 4.81
C ARG A 272 -1.96 19.06 5.90
N LEU A 273 -0.80 19.60 5.53
CA LEU A 273 0.10 20.27 6.47
C LEU A 273 -0.60 21.46 7.15
N GLN A 274 -1.26 22.32 6.39
CA GLN A 274 -2.01 23.46 6.92
C GLN A 274 -3.12 23.02 7.88
N ALA A 275 -3.91 22.00 7.50
CA ALA A 275 -4.95 21.43 8.36
C ALA A 275 -4.40 20.83 9.66
N LEU A 276 -3.20 20.24 9.64
CA LEU A 276 -2.51 19.81 10.86
C LEU A 276 -2.06 21.00 11.71
N GLN A 277 -1.50 22.04 11.11
CA GLN A 277 -1.03 23.24 11.82
C GLN A 277 -2.16 24.00 12.52
N THR A 278 -3.32 24.09 11.87
CA THR A 278 -4.52 24.73 12.44
C THR A 278 -5.23 23.86 13.47
N GLY A 279 -4.93 22.55 13.54
CA GLY A 279 -5.57 21.58 14.42
C GLY A 279 -6.88 21.01 13.86
N GLU A 280 -7.21 21.28 12.61
CA GLU A 280 -8.36 20.72 11.91
C GLU A 280 -8.25 19.18 11.80
N ILE A 281 -7.04 18.67 11.56
CA ILE A 281 -6.70 17.25 11.64
C ILE A 281 -5.66 17.03 12.74
N GLN A 282 -5.63 15.81 13.31
CA GLN A 282 -4.71 15.43 14.36
C GLN A 282 -3.54 14.57 13.87
N GLY A 283 -3.58 14.13 12.62
CA GLY A 283 -2.49 13.44 11.97
C GLY A 283 -2.76 13.20 10.49
N TYR A 284 -1.70 12.94 9.72
CA TYR A 284 -1.77 12.52 8.33
C TYR A 284 -0.54 11.73 7.92
N ASP A 285 -0.63 11.06 6.77
CA ASP A 285 0.37 10.17 6.22
C ASP A 285 1.12 10.81 5.03
N LEU A 286 2.30 10.27 4.71
CA LEU A 286 3.14 10.69 3.57
C LEU A 286 3.47 12.17 3.59
N VAL A 287 4.04 12.64 4.71
CA VAL A 287 4.58 14.01 4.84
C VAL A 287 5.66 14.24 3.79
N ASP A 288 5.54 15.34 3.05
CA ASP A 288 6.57 15.72 2.10
C ASP A 288 7.92 15.90 2.83
N PRO A 289 9.03 15.35 2.30
CA PRO A 289 10.35 15.56 2.89
C PRO A 289 10.72 17.01 3.13
N ALA A 290 10.26 17.94 2.27
CA ALA A 290 10.50 19.38 2.42
C ALA A 290 9.79 19.97 3.65
N ASP A 291 8.67 19.40 4.08
CA ASP A 291 7.84 19.90 5.17
C ASP A 291 8.26 19.38 6.56
N ILE A 292 9.14 18.40 6.61
CA ILE A 292 9.53 17.74 7.86
C ILE A 292 10.13 18.71 8.86
N GLY A 293 11.01 19.61 8.39
CA GLY A 293 11.59 20.67 9.20
C GLY A 293 10.54 21.60 9.80
N THR A 294 9.55 21.99 9.01
CA THR A 294 8.42 22.82 9.43
C THR A 294 7.60 22.14 10.53
N VAL A 295 7.25 20.87 10.35
CA VAL A 295 6.49 20.10 11.35
C VAL A 295 7.27 19.99 12.67
N GLN A 296 8.56 19.64 12.61
CA GLN A 296 9.40 19.47 13.80
C GLN A 296 9.65 20.79 14.54
N GLY A 297 9.87 21.88 13.78
CA GLY A 297 10.14 23.22 14.33
C GLY A 297 8.94 23.87 15.00
N SER A 298 7.71 23.42 14.71
CA SER A 298 6.48 24.00 15.26
C SER A 298 6.35 23.89 16.79
N GLY A 299 7.04 22.92 17.39
CA GLY A 299 6.90 22.59 18.81
C GLY A 299 5.56 21.96 19.21
N LYS A 300 4.54 21.98 18.34
CA LYS A 300 3.16 21.48 18.59
C LYS A 300 2.90 20.13 17.94
N GLN A 301 3.63 19.81 16.86
CA GLN A 301 3.51 18.58 16.11
C GLN A 301 4.74 17.68 16.32
N LYS A 302 4.63 16.43 15.83
CA LYS A 302 5.73 15.45 15.81
C LYS A 302 5.72 14.64 14.53
N ILE A 303 6.89 14.20 14.13
CA ILE A 303 7.09 13.24 13.04
C ILE A 303 7.24 11.82 13.64
N LEU A 304 6.56 10.86 13.04
CA LEU A 304 6.79 9.44 13.23
C LEU A 304 7.28 8.84 11.91
N ASN A 305 8.22 7.91 11.97
CA ASN A 305 8.75 7.26 10.78
C ASN A 305 8.28 5.80 10.73
N ARG A 306 7.82 5.36 9.55
CA ARG A 306 7.68 3.93 9.28
C ARG A 306 9.06 3.31 9.08
N PRO A 307 9.27 2.07 9.52
CA PRO A 307 10.46 1.30 9.13
C PRO A 307 10.57 1.19 7.61
N ALA A 308 11.79 1.17 7.08
CA ALA A 308 12.04 1.00 5.65
C ALA A 308 11.61 -0.42 5.19
N PHE A 309 10.47 -0.49 4.53
CA PHE A 309 9.89 -1.74 4.04
C PHE A 309 9.34 -1.60 2.61
N ASN A 310 10.11 -0.87 1.81
CA ASN A 310 9.80 -0.58 0.43
C ASN A 310 11.09 -0.54 -0.40
N VAL A 311 10.94 -0.55 -1.71
CA VAL A 311 12.02 -0.33 -2.66
C VAL A 311 11.52 0.59 -3.77
N GLY A 312 12.25 1.68 -4.02
CA GLY A 312 12.13 2.47 -5.23
C GLY A 312 13.12 1.96 -6.27
N TYR A 313 12.69 1.87 -7.52
CA TYR A 313 13.54 1.38 -8.61
C TYR A 313 13.30 2.11 -9.93
N VAL A 314 14.30 2.09 -10.78
CA VAL A 314 14.18 2.39 -12.20
C VAL A 314 13.99 1.07 -12.94
N GLY A 315 12.84 0.89 -13.56
CA GLY A 315 12.51 -0.26 -14.39
C GLY A 315 13.14 -0.13 -15.77
N ILE A 316 13.55 -1.25 -16.35
CA ILE A 316 14.20 -1.35 -17.67
C ILE A 316 13.39 -2.34 -18.50
N ASN A 317 12.73 -1.88 -19.54
CA ASN A 317 11.99 -2.77 -20.42
C ASN A 317 12.92 -3.40 -21.46
N GLN A 318 13.15 -4.70 -21.32
CA GLN A 318 14.10 -5.46 -22.15
C GLN A 318 13.55 -5.81 -23.54
N ASP A 319 12.26 -5.59 -23.79
CA ASP A 319 11.67 -5.71 -25.14
C ASP A 319 12.09 -4.54 -26.05
N PHE A 320 12.54 -3.43 -25.46
CA PHE A 320 13.15 -2.32 -26.20
C PHE A 320 14.65 -2.55 -26.37
N LYS A 321 15.12 -2.49 -27.62
CA LYS A 321 16.55 -2.58 -27.91
C LYS A 321 17.24 -1.24 -27.63
N PRO A 322 18.45 -1.22 -27.05
CA PRO A 322 19.33 -2.38 -26.78
C PRO A 322 19.31 -2.87 -25.30
N PHE A 323 18.19 -2.72 -24.55
CA PHE A 323 18.15 -3.07 -23.10
C PHE A 323 18.10 -4.57 -22.82
N ASP A 324 17.93 -5.43 -23.82
CA ASP A 324 18.16 -6.87 -23.69
C ASP A 324 19.67 -7.19 -23.49
N ASN A 325 20.58 -6.28 -23.88
CA ASN A 325 22.01 -6.44 -23.67
C ASN A 325 22.39 -6.16 -22.20
N PRO A 326 22.99 -7.11 -21.47
CA PRO A 326 23.38 -6.93 -20.07
C PRO A 326 24.41 -5.81 -19.86
N LEU A 327 25.28 -5.52 -20.82
CA LEU A 327 26.24 -4.41 -20.71
C LEU A 327 25.54 -3.06 -20.69
N VAL A 328 24.46 -2.91 -21.46
CA VAL A 328 23.66 -1.68 -21.48
C VAL A 328 22.91 -1.50 -20.15
N ARG A 329 22.35 -2.57 -19.57
CA ARG A 329 21.73 -2.51 -18.24
C ARG A 329 22.74 -2.19 -17.14
N GLN A 330 23.96 -2.72 -17.22
CA GLN A 330 25.04 -2.36 -16.32
C GLN A 330 25.47 -0.88 -16.51
N ALA A 331 25.52 -0.39 -17.74
CA ALA A 331 25.82 1.01 -18.02
C ALA A 331 24.78 1.95 -17.38
N LEU A 332 23.47 1.62 -17.48
CA LEU A 332 22.42 2.34 -16.77
C LEU A 332 22.66 2.32 -15.25
N ALA A 333 23.00 1.17 -14.67
CA ALA A 333 23.23 1.05 -13.23
C ALA A 333 24.41 1.89 -12.73
N TYR A 334 25.49 1.98 -13.52
CA TYR A 334 26.62 2.88 -13.24
C TYR A 334 26.30 4.35 -13.58
N GLY A 335 25.35 4.61 -14.46
CA GLY A 335 24.96 5.94 -14.90
C GLY A 335 23.99 6.66 -13.95
N LEU A 336 23.30 5.94 -13.07
CA LEU A 336 22.35 6.51 -12.13
C LEU A 336 23.02 6.93 -10.81
N ASP A 337 23.08 8.23 -10.50
CA ASP A 337 23.57 8.72 -9.20
C ASP A 337 22.51 8.57 -8.09
N ARG A 338 22.34 7.34 -7.64
CA ARG A 338 21.40 6.97 -6.58
C ARG A 338 21.72 7.66 -5.26
N THR A 339 23.00 7.87 -4.97
CA THR A 339 23.44 8.50 -3.72
C THR A 339 23.01 9.95 -3.62
N SER A 340 23.23 10.74 -4.68
CA SER A 340 22.81 12.15 -4.71
C SER A 340 21.29 12.29 -4.66
N VAL A 341 20.54 11.46 -5.38
CA VAL A 341 19.07 11.45 -5.34
C VAL A 341 18.56 11.15 -3.92
N VAL A 342 19.05 10.08 -3.29
CA VAL A 342 18.60 9.70 -1.94
C VAL A 342 18.98 10.76 -0.90
N ARG A 343 20.18 11.31 -0.98
CA ARG A 343 20.63 12.38 -0.06
C ARG A 343 19.84 13.67 -0.25
N GLY A 344 19.53 14.03 -1.51
CA GLY A 344 18.89 15.31 -1.84
C GLY A 344 17.39 15.34 -1.56
N PHE A 345 16.67 14.22 -1.77
CA PHE A 345 15.21 14.27 -1.83
C PHE A 345 14.47 13.45 -0.76
N TYR A 346 15.18 12.82 0.19
CA TYR A 346 14.54 11.98 1.22
C TYR A 346 14.72 12.53 2.65
N ALA A 347 15.29 13.74 2.83
CA ALA A 347 15.47 14.39 4.13
C ALA A 347 16.09 13.47 5.21
N GLY A 348 17.13 12.70 4.85
CA GLY A 348 17.77 11.72 5.73
C GLY A 348 16.95 10.45 6.00
N ARG A 349 15.82 10.26 5.32
CA ARG A 349 14.90 9.11 5.48
C ARG A 349 15.00 8.10 4.34
N GLY A 350 16.06 8.12 3.56
CA GLY A 350 16.36 7.17 2.51
C GLY A 350 17.70 6.48 2.76
N GLN A 351 17.75 5.18 2.49
CA GLN A 351 18.97 4.40 2.37
C GLN A 351 19.13 3.96 0.91
N VAL A 352 20.31 4.12 0.33
CA VAL A 352 20.59 3.63 -1.03
C VAL A 352 20.36 2.12 -1.07
N ALA A 353 19.48 1.68 -1.97
CA ALA A 353 19.17 0.27 -2.14
C ALA A 353 20.19 -0.39 -3.11
N ASN A 354 20.78 -1.50 -2.67
CA ASN A 354 21.66 -2.32 -3.50
C ASN A 354 21.01 -3.63 -3.96
N GLN A 355 19.79 -3.91 -3.48
CA GLN A 355 18.98 -5.08 -3.85
C GLN A 355 17.49 -4.77 -3.64
N PHE A 356 16.64 -5.65 -4.16
CA PHE A 356 15.19 -5.46 -4.06
C PHE A 356 14.64 -5.69 -2.65
N LEU A 357 15.21 -6.62 -1.88
CA LEU A 357 14.76 -6.86 -0.51
C LEU A 357 15.19 -5.69 0.39
N PRO A 358 14.27 -5.12 1.19
CA PRO A 358 14.65 -4.22 2.28
C PRO A 358 15.42 -4.98 3.38
N PRO A 359 16.30 -4.29 4.16
CA PRO A 359 17.12 -4.93 5.20
C PRO A 359 16.34 -5.69 6.27
N LEU A 360 15.07 -5.32 6.50
CA LEU A 360 14.21 -5.97 7.50
C LEU A 360 13.59 -7.30 7.03
N VAL A 361 13.75 -7.65 5.73
CA VAL A 361 13.14 -8.86 5.17
C VAL A 361 14.09 -10.03 5.28
N THR A 362 13.59 -11.15 5.79
CA THR A 362 14.33 -12.42 5.83
C THR A 362 14.83 -12.78 4.44
N GLY A 363 16.10 -13.19 4.33
CA GLY A 363 16.73 -13.45 3.03
C GLY A 363 17.40 -12.23 2.40
N TYR A 364 17.45 -11.08 3.11
CA TYR A 364 18.32 -9.97 2.70
C TYR A 364 19.77 -10.44 2.63
N ALA A 365 20.41 -10.30 1.47
CA ALA A 365 21.79 -10.73 1.27
C ALA A 365 22.77 -9.65 1.75
N THR A 366 23.59 -9.98 2.75
CA THR A 366 24.59 -9.05 3.29
C THR A 366 25.94 -9.12 2.57
N LYS A 367 26.14 -10.16 1.73
CA LYS A 367 27.38 -10.40 0.97
C LYS A 367 27.05 -10.92 -0.43
N GLY A 368 27.95 -10.71 -1.37
CA GLY A 368 27.86 -11.27 -2.72
C GLY A 368 26.92 -10.54 -3.68
N VAL A 369 26.19 -9.52 -3.22
CA VAL A 369 25.34 -8.71 -4.10
C VAL A 369 26.22 -7.75 -4.90
N PRO A 370 26.14 -7.75 -6.24
CA PRO A 370 26.84 -6.77 -7.08
C PRO A 370 26.43 -5.35 -6.72
N THR A 371 27.40 -4.45 -6.63
CA THR A 371 27.16 -3.02 -6.35
C THR A 371 27.56 -2.18 -7.56
N TYR A 372 26.74 -1.19 -7.86
CA TYR A 372 26.92 -0.31 -9.00
C TYR A 372 26.96 1.14 -8.49
N SER A 373 28.16 1.61 -8.11
CA SER A 373 28.35 3.01 -7.71
C SER A 373 28.40 3.91 -8.94
N TYR A 374 27.87 5.11 -8.84
CA TYR A 374 27.86 6.09 -9.93
C TYR A 374 29.27 6.27 -10.53
N ASN A 375 29.40 5.98 -11.82
CA ASN A 375 30.65 6.06 -12.56
C ASN A 375 30.36 6.30 -14.06
N PRO A 376 30.24 7.57 -14.48
CA PRO A 376 29.94 7.93 -15.87
C PRO A 376 30.96 7.38 -16.89
N ALA A 377 32.23 7.37 -16.54
CA ALA A 377 33.26 6.85 -17.43
C ALA A 377 33.07 5.36 -17.71
N LYS A 378 32.81 4.56 -16.65
CA LYS A 378 32.53 3.13 -16.79
C LYS A 378 31.23 2.87 -17.56
N ALA A 379 30.19 3.68 -17.36
CA ALA A 379 28.95 3.59 -18.12
C ALA A 379 29.20 3.77 -19.63
N LYS A 380 29.92 4.82 -20.02
CA LYS A 380 30.30 5.08 -21.43
C LYS A 380 31.11 3.91 -22.02
N ALA A 381 32.09 3.40 -21.28
CA ALA A 381 32.91 2.27 -21.73
C ALA A 381 32.08 1.00 -21.97
N LEU A 382 31.11 0.71 -21.09
CA LEU A 382 30.17 -0.42 -21.26
C LEU A 382 29.26 -0.26 -22.47
N LEU A 383 28.75 0.96 -22.73
CA LEU A 383 27.95 1.25 -23.94
C LEU A 383 28.78 1.05 -25.22
N GLN A 384 30.04 1.52 -25.24
CA GLN A 384 30.96 1.30 -26.35
C GLN A 384 31.26 -0.19 -26.56
N GLN A 385 31.54 -0.94 -25.47
CA GLN A 385 31.73 -2.39 -25.50
C GLN A 385 30.49 -3.13 -26.03
N ALA A 386 29.30 -2.63 -25.74
CA ALA A 386 28.04 -3.14 -26.27
C ALA A 386 27.79 -2.82 -27.74
N GLY A 387 28.69 -2.07 -28.40
CA GLY A 387 28.55 -1.63 -29.80
C GLY A 387 27.50 -0.51 -29.99
N VAL A 388 27.15 0.21 -28.92
CA VAL A 388 26.12 1.24 -28.95
C VAL A 388 26.73 2.59 -29.32
N LYS A 389 26.08 3.30 -30.26
CA LYS A 389 26.45 4.67 -30.64
C LYS A 389 26.09 5.64 -29.51
N LEU A 390 27.04 6.48 -29.12
CA LEU A 390 26.82 7.50 -28.09
C LEU A 390 26.41 8.86 -28.71
N PRO A 391 25.53 9.63 -28.02
CA PRO A 391 24.76 9.23 -26.85
C PRO A 391 23.63 8.25 -27.24
N LEU A 392 23.33 7.27 -26.36
CA LEU A 392 22.17 6.40 -26.49
C LEU A 392 20.89 7.17 -26.11
N ALA A 393 19.97 7.32 -27.06
CA ALA A 393 18.66 7.91 -26.75
C ALA A 393 17.83 6.98 -25.90
N VAL A 394 17.15 7.52 -24.88
CA VAL A 394 16.30 6.76 -23.95
C VAL A 394 15.05 7.57 -23.58
N ASP A 395 13.89 6.93 -23.56
CA ASP A 395 12.64 7.49 -23.10
C ASP A 395 12.44 7.15 -21.62
N PHE A 396 12.38 8.18 -20.75
CA PHE A 396 12.30 8.00 -19.31
C PHE A 396 10.98 8.51 -18.76
N TRP A 397 10.16 7.58 -18.28
CA TRP A 397 8.81 7.82 -17.76
C TRP A 397 8.79 8.05 -16.27
N TYR A 398 8.04 9.06 -15.81
CA TYR A 398 7.77 9.29 -14.39
C TYR A 398 6.33 9.76 -14.16
N PRO A 399 5.72 9.43 -13.00
CA PRO A 399 4.36 9.84 -12.70
C PRO A 399 4.28 11.27 -12.19
N THR A 400 3.13 11.94 -12.45
CA THR A 400 2.76 13.22 -11.87
C THR A 400 1.57 13.07 -10.92
N SER A 401 1.30 14.11 -10.15
CA SER A 401 0.15 14.20 -9.22
C SER A 401 0.08 13.03 -8.23
N VAL A 402 1.25 12.57 -7.76
CA VAL A 402 1.34 11.47 -6.79
C VAL A 402 2.59 11.62 -5.92
N SER A 403 2.45 11.22 -4.66
CA SER A 403 3.55 10.92 -3.74
C SER A 403 3.45 9.46 -3.31
N ARG A 404 4.59 8.76 -3.26
CA ARG A 404 4.65 7.35 -2.85
C ARG A 404 5.69 7.16 -1.75
N PRO A 405 5.55 6.16 -0.87
CA PRO A 405 6.53 5.89 0.18
C PRO A 405 7.97 5.88 -0.33
N TYR A 406 8.20 5.22 -1.47
CA TYR A 406 9.50 5.06 -2.11
C TYR A 406 9.86 6.18 -3.11
N MET A 407 8.96 7.12 -3.37
CA MET A 407 9.12 8.16 -4.39
C MET A 407 8.28 9.40 -3.99
N PRO A 408 8.71 10.16 -2.98
CA PRO A 408 7.94 11.30 -2.47
C PRO A 408 7.82 12.44 -3.50
N ASP A 409 8.84 12.67 -4.33
CA ASP A 409 8.85 13.65 -5.41
C ASP A 409 9.36 12.99 -6.71
N PRO A 410 8.46 12.41 -7.52
CA PRO A 410 8.85 11.69 -8.74
C PRO A 410 9.60 12.57 -9.74
N LYS A 411 9.16 13.82 -9.92
CA LYS A 411 9.73 14.76 -10.89
C LYS A 411 11.20 15.08 -10.56
N LYS A 412 11.47 15.50 -9.33
CA LYS A 412 12.85 15.80 -8.91
C LYS A 412 13.78 14.59 -9.00
N ASN A 413 13.26 13.42 -8.62
CA ASN A 413 14.03 12.18 -8.74
C ASN A 413 14.36 11.88 -10.21
N ALA A 414 13.38 11.99 -11.12
CA ALA A 414 13.56 11.74 -12.54
C ALA A 414 14.55 12.73 -13.17
N GLU A 415 14.39 14.03 -12.91
CA GLU A 415 15.29 15.07 -13.43
C GLU A 415 16.75 14.87 -12.97
N ALA A 416 16.97 14.52 -11.70
CA ALA A 416 18.31 14.24 -11.20
C ALA A 416 18.91 12.94 -11.80
N PHE A 417 18.12 11.90 -11.98
CA PHE A 417 18.55 10.70 -12.68
C PHE A 417 18.84 10.97 -14.15
N GLY A 418 18.01 11.75 -14.84
CA GLY A 418 18.26 12.15 -16.22
C GLY A 418 19.57 12.87 -16.40
N ALA A 419 19.85 13.88 -15.58
CA ALA A 419 21.11 14.60 -15.60
C ALA A 419 22.33 13.68 -15.38
N SER A 420 22.22 12.70 -14.47
CA SER A 420 23.29 11.71 -14.24
C SER A 420 23.48 10.75 -15.41
N LEU A 421 22.39 10.36 -16.09
CA LEU A 421 22.43 9.51 -17.29
C LEU A 421 23.05 10.26 -18.48
N GLU A 422 22.71 11.54 -18.68
CA GLU A 422 23.30 12.36 -19.74
C GLU A 422 24.82 12.48 -19.59
N ASN A 423 25.30 12.69 -18.36
CA ASN A 423 26.73 12.65 -18.05
C ASN A 423 27.38 11.29 -18.35
N SER A 424 26.57 10.24 -18.41
CA SER A 424 26.98 8.83 -18.57
C SER A 424 26.85 8.28 -19.99
N GLY A 425 26.57 9.16 -20.98
CA GLY A 425 26.53 8.77 -22.41
C GLY A 425 25.12 8.44 -22.92
N PHE A 426 24.08 8.81 -22.18
CA PHE A 426 22.69 8.71 -22.61
C PHE A 426 22.16 10.08 -23.05
N LYS A 427 21.10 10.10 -23.85
CA LYS A 427 20.30 11.29 -24.17
C LYS A 427 18.87 11.01 -23.69
N VAL A 428 18.42 11.71 -22.65
CA VAL A 428 17.16 11.40 -21.99
C VAL A 428 16.03 12.26 -22.56
N THR A 429 14.92 11.60 -22.93
CA THR A 429 13.64 12.25 -23.23
C THR A 429 12.65 11.89 -22.12
N PHE A 430 12.14 12.90 -21.41
CA PHE A 430 11.19 12.67 -20.33
C PHE A 430 9.75 12.56 -20.82
N HIS A 431 9.02 11.59 -20.25
CA HIS A 431 7.59 11.42 -20.41
C HIS A 431 6.92 11.46 -19.04
N ALA A 432 6.05 12.44 -18.84
CA ALA A 432 5.33 12.66 -17.59
C ALA A 432 3.83 12.40 -17.78
N ALA A 433 3.23 11.61 -16.91
CA ALA A 433 1.81 11.31 -16.98
C ALA A 433 1.19 11.19 -15.57
N PRO A 434 -0.11 11.50 -15.40
CA PRO A 434 -0.83 11.27 -14.16
C PRO A 434 -0.74 9.79 -13.72
N TRP A 435 -0.65 9.56 -12.41
CA TRP A 435 -0.45 8.22 -11.85
C TRP A 435 -1.45 7.17 -12.38
N ARG A 436 -2.73 7.50 -12.37
CA ARG A 436 -3.82 6.70 -12.95
C ARG A 436 -4.73 7.59 -13.81
N PRO A 437 -5.26 7.04 -14.91
CA PRO A 437 -4.98 5.71 -15.47
C PRO A 437 -3.68 5.65 -16.27
N ASP A 438 -3.14 6.78 -16.73
CA ASP A 438 -2.20 6.88 -17.83
C ASP A 438 -0.83 6.27 -17.53
N TYR A 439 -0.17 6.72 -16.44
CA TYR A 439 1.18 6.26 -16.13
C TYR A 439 1.25 4.76 -15.85
N LEU A 440 0.41 4.29 -14.90
CA LEU A 440 0.40 2.86 -14.56
C LEU A 440 -0.04 2.00 -15.74
N GLY A 441 -1.03 2.44 -16.50
CA GLY A 441 -1.49 1.73 -17.69
C GLY A 441 -0.38 1.56 -18.72
N THR A 442 0.39 2.64 -19.01
CA THR A 442 1.54 2.60 -19.92
C THR A 442 2.64 1.66 -19.41
N VAL A 443 3.02 1.78 -18.14
CA VAL A 443 4.07 0.94 -17.56
C VAL A 443 3.65 -0.53 -17.50
N GLN A 444 2.47 -0.84 -16.97
CA GLN A 444 2.00 -2.22 -16.78
C GLN A 444 1.71 -2.94 -18.10
N SER A 445 1.40 -2.20 -19.16
CA SER A 445 1.23 -2.77 -20.51
C SER A 445 2.56 -2.94 -21.29
N GLY A 446 3.70 -2.67 -20.67
CA GLY A 446 5.03 -2.83 -21.29
C GLY A 446 5.33 -1.79 -22.38
N LYS A 447 4.72 -0.61 -22.32
CA LYS A 447 4.91 0.47 -23.29
C LYS A 447 5.94 1.53 -22.85
N ALA A 448 6.41 1.48 -21.62
CA ALA A 448 7.44 2.38 -21.12
C ALA A 448 8.82 1.71 -21.26
N GLU A 449 9.79 2.45 -21.76
CA GLU A 449 11.17 2.00 -21.98
C GLU A 449 11.95 1.97 -20.67
N LEU A 450 12.22 3.15 -20.08
CA LEU A 450 12.68 3.30 -18.70
C LEU A 450 11.59 3.97 -17.88
N TYR A 451 11.41 3.56 -16.62
CA TYR A 451 10.35 4.14 -15.80
C TYR A 451 10.67 4.10 -14.31
N MET A 452 10.14 5.04 -13.56
CA MET A 452 10.27 5.09 -12.11
C MET A 452 9.06 4.45 -11.44
N LEU A 453 9.30 3.43 -10.64
CA LEU A 453 8.27 2.76 -9.86
C LEU A 453 8.87 2.28 -8.52
N GLY A 454 8.11 1.54 -7.77
CA GLY A 454 8.57 0.89 -6.54
C GLY A 454 7.52 -0.04 -5.97
N TRP A 455 7.89 -0.66 -4.88
CA TRP A 455 7.04 -1.59 -4.15
C TRP A 455 7.11 -1.32 -2.65
N THR A 456 5.98 -1.28 -1.98
CA THR A 456 5.89 -1.34 -0.53
C THR A 456 5.46 -2.74 -0.16
N GLY A 457 6.19 -3.41 0.74
CA GLY A 457 5.84 -4.76 1.15
C GLY A 457 4.49 -4.80 1.88
N ASP A 458 3.69 -5.80 1.58
CA ASP A 458 2.37 -6.02 2.14
C ASP A 458 2.43 -6.90 3.40
N PHE A 459 3.41 -7.80 3.46
CA PHE A 459 3.67 -8.69 4.59
C PHE A 459 5.15 -9.07 4.65
N GLY A 460 5.62 -9.52 5.82
CA GLY A 460 7.03 -9.71 6.14
C GLY A 460 7.69 -10.92 5.48
N ASP A 461 7.48 -11.13 4.18
CA ASP A 461 7.98 -12.29 3.47
C ASP A 461 8.75 -11.89 2.19
N PRO A 462 9.91 -12.50 1.89
CA PRO A 462 10.69 -12.17 0.70
C PRO A 462 9.94 -12.46 -0.61
N ALA A 463 9.00 -13.41 -0.63
CA ALA A 463 8.17 -13.70 -1.81
C ALA A 463 7.37 -12.47 -2.24
N ASN A 464 6.96 -11.62 -1.29
CA ASN A 464 6.23 -10.39 -1.59
C ASN A 464 7.05 -9.34 -2.33
N PHE A 465 8.36 -9.48 -2.36
CA PHE A 465 9.26 -8.60 -3.12
C PHE A 465 9.80 -9.30 -4.38
N LEU A 466 10.33 -10.51 -4.24
CA LEU A 466 11.03 -11.16 -5.35
C LEU A 466 10.11 -11.97 -6.24
N ASN A 467 9.16 -12.75 -5.68
CA ASN A 467 8.28 -13.59 -6.51
C ASN A 467 7.28 -12.74 -7.30
N VAL A 468 6.79 -11.65 -6.72
CA VAL A 468 5.84 -10.73 -7.39
C VAL A 468 6.44 -10.15 -8.67
N HIS A 469 7.75 -9.79 -8.66
CA HIS A 469 8.41 -9.17 -9.80
C HIS A 469 9.10 -10.17 -10.71
N PHE A 470 9.72 -11.21 -10.14
CA PHE A 470 10.69 -12.08 -10.82
C PHE A 470 10.33 -13.56 -10.76
N GLY A 471 9.15 -13.94 -10.26
CA GLY A 471 8.72 -15.34 -10.11
C GLY A 471 8.16 -15.98 -11.37
N ALA A 472 7.84 -15.19 -12.38
CA ALA A 472 7.29 -15.62 -13.67
C ALA A 472 7.67 -14.63 -14.79
N VAL A 473 7.32 -14.97 -16.02
CA VAL A 473 7.41 -14.02 -17.15
C VAL A 473 6.62 -12.76 -16.79
N ASN A 474 7.26 -11.61 -16.96
CA ASN A 474 6.64 -10.33 -16.67
C ASN A 474 6.71 -9.40 -17.91
N PRO A 475 5.57 -9.21 -18.61
CA PRO A 475 5.54 -8.40 -19.82
C PRO A 475 5.72 -6.91 -19.57
N GLN A 476 5.55 -6.45 -18.33
CA GLN A 476 5.76 -5.03 -17.98
C GLN A 476 7.17 -4.54 -18.33
N PHE A 477 8.17 -5.43 -18.27
CA PHE A 477 9.57 -5.07 -18.54
C PHE A 477 10.33 -6.15 -19.33
N GLY A 478 9.59 -6.97 -20.09
CA GLY A 478 10.17 -7.98 -20.97
C GLY A 478 10.99 -9.05 -20.24
N PHE A 479 10.66 -9.35 -18.97
CA PHE A 479 11.45 -10.23 -18.13
C PHE A 479 11.09 -11.69 -18.31
N ASN A 480 12.10 -12.50 -18.68
CA ASN A 480 11.98 -13.94 -18.79
C ASN A 480 13.29 -14.62 -18.36
N ASN A 481 13.31 -15.21 -17.16
CA ASN A 481 14.48 -15.91 -16.63
C ASN A 481 14.06 -17.22 -15.94
N PRO A 482 13.95 -18.34 -16.69
CA PRO A 482 13.48 -19.62 -16.16
C PRO A 482 14.30 -20.17 -14.98
N SER A 483 15.60 -19.90 -14.93
CA SER A 483 16.46 -20.35 -13.82
C SER A 483 16.09 -19.65 -12.52
N LEU A 484 15.80 -18.34 -12.58
CA LEU A 484 15.35 -17.58 -11.42
C LEU A 484 13.91 -17.96 -11.02
N PHE A 485 13.02 -18.23 -11.96
CA PHE A 485 11.68 -18.74 -11.65
C PHE A 485 11.73 -20.03 -10.84
N LYS A 486 12.57 -20.98 -11.27
CA LYS A 486 12.77 -22.24 -10.55
C LYS A 486 13.32 -22.02 -9.14
N LEU A 487 14.32 -21.14 -8.99
CA LEU A 487 14.91 -20.82 -7.69
C LEU A 487 13.89 -20.17 -6.73
N LEU A 488 13.09 -19.24 -7.22
CA LEU A 488 12.05 -18.57 -6.43
C LEU A 488 10.91 -19.51 -6.06
N GLN A 489 10.53 -20.41 -6.95
CA GLN A 489 9.54 -21.46 -6.65
C GLN A 489 10.05 -22.43 -5.57
N GLN A 490 11.33 -22.84 -5.68
CA GLN A 490 11.97 -23.67 -4.66
C GLN A 490 12.01 -22.94 -3.30
N ALA A 491 12.35 -21.66 -3.29
CA ALA A 491 12.37 -20.84 -2.08
C ALA A 491 10.98 -20.69 -1.44
N ASP A 492 9.93 -20.49 -2.22
CA ASP A 492 8.56 -20.37 -1.68
C ASP A 492 8.03 -21.71 -1.14
N SER A 493 8.47 -22.83 -1.72
CA SER A 493 8.07 -24.18 -1.27
C SER A 493 8.87 -24.69 -0.06
N GLU A 494 10.01 -24.07 0.27
CA GLU A 494 10.88 -24.52 1.36
C GLU A 494 10.28 -24.18 2.74
N THR A 495 10.14 -25.19 3.58
CA THR A 495 9.56 -25.05 4.93
C THR A 495 10.61 -24.83 6.02
N ASN A 496 11.88 -25.18 5.77
CA ASN A 496 12.96 -24.85 6.68
C ASN A 496 13.36 -23.38 6.52
N LEU A 497 13.15 -22.57 7.54
CA LEU A 497 13.33 -21.11 7.47
C LEU A 497 14.77 -20.70 7.13
N ALA A 498 15.78 -21.42 7.63
CA ALA A 498 17.19 -21.10 7.34
C ALA A 498 17.53 -21.38 5.87
N LYS A 499 17.18 -22.56 5.36
CA LYS A 499 17.35 -22.89 3.94
C LYS A 499 16.57 -21.94 3.02
N ARG A 500 15.37 -21.59 3.43
CA ARG A 500 14.54 -20.61 2.72
C ARG A 500 15.23 -19.26 2.61
N ALA A 501 15.78 -18.77 3.72
CA ALA A 501 16.54 -17.51 3.72
C ALA A 501 17.74 -17.56 2.76
N GLU A 502 18.51 -18.67 2.77
CA GLU A 502 19.64 -18.87 1.85
C GLU A 502 19.21 -18.88 0.37
N LEU A 503 18.07 -19.50 0.04
CA LEU A 503 17.54 -19.51 -1.32
C LEU A 503 17.16 -18.10 -1.79
N TYR A 504 16.52 -17.29 -0.92
CA TYR A 504 16.21 -15.90 -1.24
C TYR A 504 17.45 -15.00 -1.31
N GLN A 505 18.51 -15.26 -0.52
CA GLN A 505 19.79 -14.57 -0.69
C GLN A 505 20.41 -14.86 -2.07
N LYS A 506 20.42 -16.13 -2.50
CA LYS A 506 20.86 -16.52 -3.84
C LYS A 506 20.03 -15.86 -4.93
N ALA A 507 18.70 -15.82 -4.76
CA ALA A 507 17.81 -15.15 -5.70
C ALA A 507 18.08 -13.64 -5.78
N SER A 508 18.29 -12.95 -4.65
CA SER A 508 18.67 -11.53 -4.62
C SER A 508 19.98 -11.26 -5.38
N ILE A 509 20.99 -12.10 -5.19
CA ILE A 509 22.28 -11.99 -5.90
C ILE A 509 22.05 -12.19 -7.41
N GLN A 510 21.27 -13.20 -7.80
CA GLN A 510 20.97 -13.49 -9.21
C GLN A 510 20.18 -12.34 -9.88
N VAL A 511 19.18 -11.76 -9.19
CA VAL A 511 18.44 -10.59 -9.67
C VAL A 511 19.40 -9.43 -9.93
N MET A 512 20.27 -9.11 -8.97
CA MET A 512 21.18 -7.97 -9.09
C MET A 512 22.33 -8.22 -10.08
N THR A 513 22.68 -9.47 -10.37
CA THR A 513 23.61 -9.82 -11.44
C THR A 513 22.96 -9.68 -12.81
N TYR A 514 21.70 -10.08 -12.95
CA TYR A 514 20.94 -9.97 -14.20
C TYR A 514 20.51 -8.53 -14.50
N LEU A 515 20.22 -7.73 -13.47
CA LEU A 515 19.76 -6.33 -13.53
C LEU A 515 18.50 -6.13 -14.39
N PRO A 516 17.37 -6.72 -14.04
CA PRO A 516 16.12 -6.45 -14.76
C PRO A 516 15.57 -5.06 -14.45
N MET A 517 15.93 -4.51 -13.30
CA MET A 517 15.60 -3.19 -12.77
C MET A 517 16.72 -2.72 -11.85
N ILE A 518 16.81 -1.42 -11.59
CA ILE A 518 17.84 -0.83 -10.73
C ILE A 518 17.19 -0.28 -9.46
N PRO A 519 17.29 -0.97 -8.31
CA PRO A 519 16.82 -0.42 -7.04
C PRO A 519 17.66 0.79 -6.65
N TYR A 520 17.02 1.86 -6.14
CA TYR A 520 17.75 3.07 -5.75
C TYR A 520 17.56 3.48 -4.29
N VAL A 521 16.40 3.14 -3.67
CA VAL A 521 16.11 3.55 -2.30
C VAL A 521 15.28 2.52 -1.52
N HIS A 522 15.59 2.39 -0.25
CA HIS A 522 14.68 1.93 0.80
C HIS A 522 14.37 3.13 1.69
N SER A 523 13.13 3.60 1.72
CA SER A 523 12.76 4.82 2.42
C SER A 523 12.00 4.55 3.72
N MET A 524 12.05 5.50 4.64
CA MET A 524 11.29 5.55 5.88
C MET A 524 10.22 6.65 5.77
N PRO A 525 9.00 6.32 5.26
CA PRO A 525 7.94 7.32 5.09
C PRO A 525 7.57 7.99 6.41
N ALA A 526 7.33 9.30 6.36
CA ALA A 526 6.99 10.10 7.52
C ALA A 526 5.48 10.27 7.66
N LEU A 527 5.02 10.21 8.93
CA LEU A 527 3.68 10.61 9.35
C LEU A 527 3.82 11.81 10.28
N ALA A 528 2.87 12.73 10.22
CA ALA A 528 2.82 13.86 11.14
C ALA A 528 1.60 13.77 12.06
N PHE A 529 1.79 14.14 13.32
CA PHE A 529 0.73 14.13 14.34
C PHE A 529 0.84 15.33 15.26
N GLN A 530 -0.28 15.74 15.86
CA GLN A 530 -0.27 16.60 17.03
C GLN A 530 0.50 15.89 18.18
N LYS A 531 1.28 16.64 18.98
CA LYS A 531 2.13 16.05 20.04
C LYS A 531 1.35 15.24 21.06
N ASN A 532 0.13 15.67 21.40
CA ASN A 532 -0.73 15.00 22.38
C ASN A 532 -1.40 13.71 21.86
N VAL A 533 -1.31 13.39 20.57
CA VAL A 533 -1.76 12.10 20.02
C VAL A 533 -0.71 11.04 20.33
N LEU A 534 -1.04 10.07 21.17
CA LEU A 534 -0.14 9.02 21.63
C LEU A 534 -0.64 7.63 21.20
N GLY A 535 0.22 6.62 21.28
CA GLY A 535 -0.13 5.22 21.04
C GLY A 535 -0.15 4.80 19.59
N TYR A 536 -0.05 5.72 18.62
CA TYR A 536 0.09 5.36 17.21
C TYR A 536 1.42 4.61 16.98
N LYS A 537 1.36 3.47 16.29
CA LYS A 537 2.51 2.60 16.03
C LYS A 537 2.73 2.49 14.52
N PRO A 538 3.66 3.29 13.96
CA PRO A 538 3.97 3.21 12.54
C PRO A 538 4.31 1.79 12.11
N SER A 539 3.63 1.31 11.07
CA SER A 539 3.78 -0.05 10.56
C SER A 539 4.64 -0.07 9.29
N PRO A 540 5.55 -1.03 9.14
CA PRO A 540 6.30 -1.18 7.89
C PRO A 540 5.38 -1.42 6.69
N VAL A 541 4.24 -2.07 6.88
CA VAL A 541 3.26 -2.40 5.82
C VAL A 541 2.11 -1.40 5.72
N SER A 542 2.23 -0.22 6.34
CA SER A 542 1.21 0.86 6.32
C SER A 542 -0.17 0.46 6.85
N LEU A 543 -0.23 -0.59 7.68
CA LEU A 543 -1.44 -1.03 8.39
C LEU A 543 -1.26 -0.75 9.88
N GLU A 544 -1.93 0.29 10.38
CA GLU A 544 -1.79 0.74 11.76
C GLU A 544 -3.12 0.67 12.51
N PRO A 545 -3.16 -0.01 13.67
CA PRO A 545 -4.37 -0.11 14.49
C PRO A 545 -4.62 1.20 15.24
N PHE A 546 -5.62 1.95 14.82
CA PHE A 546 -6.07 3.17 15.52
C PHE A 546 -6.66 2.87 16.91
N SER A 547 -7.02 1.62 17.19
CA SER A 547 -7.50 1.19 18.50
C SER A 547 -6.49 1.38 19.64
N LEU A 548 -5.21 1.55 19.31
CA LEU A 548 -4.14 1.82 20.27
C LEU A 548 -3.97 3.33 20.56
N VAL A 549 -4.56 4.20 19.76
CA VAL A 549 -4.38 5.64 19.84
C VAL A 549 -5.16 6.24 21.02
N TYR A 550 -4.58 7.26 21.64
CA TYR A 550 -5.21 8.03 22.73
C TYR A 550 -4.58 9.42 22.82
N TYR A 551 -5.28 10.33 23.51
CA TYR A 551 -4.72 11.63 23.84
C TYR A 551 -3.97 11.58 25.18
N GLY A 552 -2.75 12.13 25.18
CA GLY A 552 -2.04 12.49 26.40
C GLY A 552 -2.65 13.73 27.06
N LYS A 553 -2.35 13.90 28.35
CA LYS A 553 -2.70 15.12 29.10
C LYS A 553 -1.85 16.30 28.66
#